data_874f8c18fc00a3008fae3e4475050341
#
_entry.id   874f8c18fc00a3008fae3e4475050341
#
_cell.length_a   1.000
_cell.length_b   1.000
_cell.length_c   1.000
_cell.angle_alpha   90.00
_cell.angle_beta   90.00
_cell.angle_gamma   90.00
#
_symmetry.space_group_name_H-M   'P 1'
#
loop_
_entity.id
_entity.type
_entity.pdbx_description
1 polymer ?
#
loop_
_entity_poly.entity_id
_entity_poly.type
_entity_poly.pdbx_seq_one_letter_code
_entity_poly.pdbx_strand_id
1 'polypeptide(L)'
;MGGSKAGAIHSDKLSEIDGYKYYNCWLLSGNFEDYYNYCKYIIHTAHPKKILLHISTSEIAQFDREAKGDIYEIPAVMSGNSKVAEVTKFLFKNLSVSWDTITKKEDSYPVEKTGERNLTKYYAYYRDHKDTTTYYDYLMKAQVDPYLPRLINGTKDKTDLVNSNISYLKKIKKLCDKNNVELNVFLGSLFIGEMVGYEGNSFYNWLTQMVEITGGLWCFNNYNDLVYNPFNYYNARHYYYEMGDLMIDRMSGKQTGHDDFGVYLTPDNIASEIATRRAKTDEIREYYKKTGTIPLRDYDDVSNITSDSRYLNN
;
A
#
# COMPACT_ATOMS: atom_id res chain seq x y z
N MET A 1 -7.85 -5.29 -4.25
CA MET A 1 -7.53 -6.00 -2.99
C MET A 1 -6.10 -5.70 -2.58
N GLY A 2 -5.76 -5.72 -1.30
CA GLY A 2 -4.42 -5.44 -0.80
C GLY A 2 -4.42 -5.14 0.69
N GLY A 3 -3.27 -4.70 1.25
CA GLY A 3 -3.17 -4.22 2.62
C GLY A 3 -3.88 -2.86 2.84
N SER A 4 -3.67 -2.26 4.00
CA SER A 4 -4.34 -1.00 4.40
C SER A 4 -4.18 0.17 3.42
N LYS A 5 -3.12 0.17 2.63
CA LYS A 5 -2.86 1.21 1.60
C LYS A 5 -3.79 1.09 0.39
N ALA A 6 -4.24 -0.14 0.08
CA ALA A 6 -5.23 -0.35 -0.98
C ALA A 6 -6.57 0.34 -0.67
N GLY A 7 -6.84 0.66 0.61
CA GLY A 7 -8.04 1.38 1.01
C GLY A 7 -8.20 2.77 0.37
N ALA A 8 -7.11 3.36 -0.14
CA ALA A 8 -7.13 4.64 -0.85
C ALA A 8 -7.30 4.50 -2.38
N ILE A 9 -7.66 3.33 -2.89
CA ILE A 9 -7.93 3.07 -4.31
C ILE A 9 -9.44 3.11 -4.54
N HIS A 10 -9.92 4.05 -5.35
CA HIS A 10 -11.33 4.22 -5.64
C HIS A 10 -11.86 3.17 -6.62
N SER A 11 -12.84 2.41 -6.19
CA SER A 11 -13.51 1.36 -6.97
C SER A 11 -14.32 1.93 -8.13
N ASP A 12 -14.99 3.05 -7.92
CA ASP A 12 -15.81 3.70 -8.94
C ASP A 12 -14.93 4.22 -10.08
N LYS A 13 -13.79 4.83 -9.76
CA LYS A 13 -12.85 5.30 -10.77
C LYS A 13 -12.27 4.16 -11.60
N LEU A 14 -11.98 3.01 -10.99
CA LEU A 14 -11.58 1.81 -11.73
C LEU A 14 -12.71 1.33 -12.65
N SER A 15 -13.97 1.37 -12.17
CA SER A 15 -15.14 0.96 -12.94
C SER A 15 -15.37 1.84 -14.18
N GLU A 16 -15.02 3.11 -14.13
CA GLU A 16 -15.10 4.04 -15.28
C GLU A 16 -14.12 3.69 -16.40
N ILE A 17 -13.01 3.01 -16.09
CA ILE A 17 -11.95 2.71 -17.06
C ILE A 17 -12.32 1.53 -17.97
N ASP A 18 -12.80 0.44 -17.39
CA ASP A 18 -13.01 -0.81 -18.12
C ASP A 18 -14.45 -1.35 -18.04
N GLY A 19 -15.35 -0.62 -17.35
CA GLY A 19 -16.77 -0.95 -17.24
C GLY A 19 -17.08 -2.11 -16.28
N TYR A 20 -16.08 -2.68 -15.61
CA TYR A 20 -16.33 -3.67 -14.57
C TYR A 20 -16.79 -3.00 -13.28
N LYS A 21 -17.62 -3.66 -12.50
CA LYS A 21 -17.94 -3.21 -11.14
C LYS A 21 -16.87 -3.70 -10.17
N TYR A 22 -16.14 -2.76 -9.58
CA TYR A 22 -15.12 -3.05 -8.59
C TYR A 22 -15.66 -2.91 -7.17
N TYR A 23 -15.06 -3.67 -6.27
CA TYR A 23 -15.21 -3.53 -4.82
C TYR A 23 -13.83 -3.59 -4.16
N ASN A 24 -13.55 -2.68 -3.25
CA ASN A 24 -12.25 -2.62 -2.58
C ASN A 24 -12.22 -3.52 -1.34
N CYS A 25 -11.50 -4.64 -1.44
CA CYS A 25 -11.28 -5.59 -0.35
C CYS A 25 -9.91 -5.35 0.28
N TRP A 26 -9.69 -4.20 0.90
CA TRP A 26 -8.45 -3.96 1.64
C TRP A 26 -8.47 -4.66 3.00
N LEU A 27 -7.28 -5.01 3.49
CA LEU A 27 -7.07 -5.76 4.73
C LEU A 27 -6.17 -4.95 5.67
N LEU A 28 -6.57 -4.82 6.92
CA LEU A 28 -5.70 -4.20 7.92
C LEU A 28 -4.47 -5.08 8.14
N SER A 29 -3.27 -4.54 7.87
CA SER A 29 -2.00 -5.27 7.96
C SER A 29 -1.98 -6.60 7.20
N GLY A 30 -2.72 -6.69 6.07
CA GLY A 30 -2.76 -7.87 5.21
C GLY A 30 -1.36 -8.25 4.70
N ASN A 31 -1.12 -9.54 4.55
CA ASN A 31 0.08 -10.12 3.98
C ASN A 31 -0.25 -11.08 2.82
N PHE A 32 0.75 -11.65 2.16
CA PHE A 32 0.52 -12.51 1.00
C PHE A 32 -0.27 -13.79 1.29
N GLU A 33 -0.18 -14.33 2.50
CA GLU A 33 -1.02 -15.46 2.93
C GLU A 33 -2.48 -15.04 3.03
N ASP A 34 -2.74 -13.86 3.60
CA ASP A 34 -4.07 -13.28 3.65
C ASP A 34 -4.64 -13.09 2.26
N TYR A 35 -3.86 -12.48 1.35
CA TYR A 35 -4.28 -12.26 -0.02
C TYR A 35 -4.64 -13.57 -0.71
N TYR A 36 -3.86 -14.63 -0.51
CA TYR A 36 -4.17 -15.95 -1.05
C TYR A 36 -5.49 -16.50 -0.51
N ASN A 37 -5.72 -16.43 0.79
CA ASN A 37 -6.93 -16.92 1.41
C ASN A 37 -8.16 -16.12 0.98
N TYR A 38 -8.02 -14.79 0.86
CA TYR A 38 -9.07 -13.92 0.35
C TYR A 38 -9.35 -14.17 -1.14
N CYS A 39 -8.33 -14.34 -1.97
CA CYS A 39 -8.52 -14.75 -3.37
C CYS A 39 -9.31 -16.05 -3.48
N LYS A 40 -8.96 -17.08 -2.70
CA LYS A 40 -9.72 -18.34 -2.66
C LYS A 40 -11.20 -18.10 -2.35
N TYR A 41 -11.46 -17.32 -1.31
CA TYR A 41 -12.82 -17.02 -0.87
C TYR A 41 -13.59 -16.25 -1.94
N ILE A 42 -13.02 -15.14 -2.45
CA ILE A 42 -13.67 -14.27 -3.42
C ILE A 42 -13.93 -15.00 -4.74
N ILE A 43 -12.97 -15.78 -5.22
CA ILE A 43 -13.12 -16.56 -6.46
C ILE A 43 -14.26 -17.58 -6.30
N HIS A 44 -14.35 -18.22 -5.14
CA HIS A 44 -15.39 -19.22 -4.88
C HIS A 44 -16.78 -18.59 -4.70
N THR A 45 -16.89 -17.41 -4.10
CA THR A 45 -18.18 -16.82 -3.69
C THR A 45 -18.69 -15.74 -4.64
N ALA A 46 -17.80 -14.94 -5.21
CA ALA A 46 -18.17 -13.80 -6.04
C ALA A 46 -17.85 -13.98 -7.54
N HIS A 47 -17.08 -15.01 -7.90
CA HIS A 47 -16.69 -15.33 -9.28
C HIS A 47 -16.18 -14.10 -10.08
N PRO A 48 -15.18 -13.35 -9.57
CA PRO A 48 -14.70 -12.14 -10.21
C PRO A 48 -14.09 -12.46 -11.58
N LYS A 49 -14.18 -11.52 -12.51
CA LYS A 49 -13.46 -11.61 -13.80
C LYS A 49 -12.02 -11.15 -13.67
N LYS A 50 -11.76 -10.21 -12.74
CA LYS A 50 -10.49 -9.53 -12.56
C LYS A 50 -10.19 -9.28 -11.09
N ILE A 51 -8.95 -9.45 -10.71
CA ILE A 51 -8.41 -9.07 -9.40
C ILE A 51 -7.27 -8.09 -9.65
N LEU A 52 -7.41 -6.86 -9.13
CA LEU A 52 -6.34 -5.90 -9.03
C LEU A 52 -5.72 -6.03 -7.64
N LEU A 53 -4.49 -6.52 -7.56
CA LEU A 53 -3.77 -6.76 -6.31
C LEU A 53 -2.76 -5.63 -6.06
N HIS A 54 -3.07 -4.81 -5.06
CA HIS A 54 -2.16 -3.82 -4.53
C HIS A 54 -1.18 -4.48 -3.55
N ILE A 55 0.10 -4.31 -3.78
CA ILE A 55 1.19 -4.75 -2.91
C ILE A 55 1.95 -3.53 -2.41
N SER A 56 2.50 -3.62 -1.22
CA SER A 56 3.38 -2.60 -0.67
C SER A 56 4.76 -3.16 -0.36
N THR A 57 5.80 -2.37 -0.59
CA THR A 57 7.17 -2.73 -0.22
C THR A 57 7.31 -3.09 1.26
N SER A 58 6.51 -2.45 2.14
CA SER A 58 6.52 -2.79 3.56
C SER A 58 6.12 -4.24 3.85
N GLU A 59 5.49 -4.92 2.91
CA GLU A 59 5.08 -6.32 3.05
C GLU A 59 6.25 -7.30 2.93
N ILE A 60 7.42 -6.86 2.42
CA ILE A 60 8.67 -7.64 2.47
C ILE A 60 9.09 -7.90 3.92
N ALA A 61 8.86 -6.92 4.80
CA ALA A 61 9.26 -6.97 6.20
C ALA A 61 8.18 -7.53 7.13
N GLN A 62 7.11 -8.14 6.57
CA GLN A 62 5.95 -8.54 7.37
C GLN A 62 6.13 -9.90 8.03
N PHE A 63 5.85 -9.88 9.11
CA PHE A 63 5.06 -10.09 10.28
C PHE A 63 4.93 -11.57 10.62
N ASP A 64 5.50 -11.89 11.75
CA ASP A 64 5.03 -13.05 12.50
C ASP A 64 3.61 -12.74 13.00
N ARG A 65 2.61 -13.48 12.51
CA ARG A 65 1.21 -13.34 12.92
C ARG A 65 1.02 -13.68 14.38
N GLU A 66 1.76 -14.66 14.87
CA GLU A 66 1.70 -15.11 16.27
C GLU A 66 2.02 -13.96 17.24
N ALA A 67 2.89 -13.04 16.85
CA ALA A 67 3.27 -11.90 17.68
C ALA A 67 2.20 -10.78 17.76
N LYS A 68 1.13 -10.81 16.94
CA LYS A 68 0.18 -9.71 16.80
C LYS A 68 -1.17 -9.90 17.48
N GLY A 69 -1.45 -11.08 17.99
CA GLY A 69 -2.71 -11.38 18.66
C GLY A 69 -3.93 -11.41 17.74
N ASP A 70 -5.10 -11.43 18.34
CA ASP A 70 -6.38 -11.76 17.72
C ASP A 70 -6.88 -10.81 16.62
N ILE A 71 -6.39 -9.58 16.57
CA ILE A 71 -6.81 -8.55 15.57
C ILE A 71 -6.49 -8.98 14.13
N TYR A 72 -5.52 -9.91 13.98
CA TYR A 72 -5.02 -10.35 12.68
C TYR A 72 -5.43 -11.77 12.33
N GLU A 73 -6.34 -12.38 13.10
CA GLU A 73 -6.86 -13.71 12.79
C GLU A 73 -7.67 -13.67 11.48
N ILE A 74 -7.46 -14.68 10.64
CA ILE A 74 -8.27 -14.85 9.42
C ILE A 74 -9.68 -15.26 9.86
N PRO A 75 -10.74 -14.60 9.35
CA PRO A 75 -12.12 -14.98 9.65
C PRO A 75 -12.38 -16.47 9.35
N ALA A 76 -13.19 -17.14 10.18
CA ALA A 76 -13.55 -18.56 10.04
C ALA A 76 -13.98 -18.96 8.64
N VAL A 77 -14.74 -18.08 8.00
CA VAL A 77 -15.24 -18.30 6.65
C VAL A 77 -14.12 -18.47 5.62
N MET A 78 -12.92 -17.98 5.93
CA MET A 78 -11.73 -18.06 5.07
C MET A 78 -10.75 -19.12 5.52
N SER A 79 -10.64 -19.38 6.82
CA SER A 79 -9.73 -20.39 7.40
C SER A 79 -10.27 -21.82 7.28
N GLY A 80 -11.57 -21.97 7.01
CA GLY A 80 -12.26 -23.26 7.03
C GLY A 80 -12.58 -23.77 8.44
N ASN A 81 -12.35 -22.98 9.48
CA ASN A 81 -12.68 -23.31 10.86
C ASN A 81 -14.20 -23.31 11.10
N SER A 82 -14.65 -23.98 12.17
CA SER A 82 -16.06 -24.00 12.54
C SER A 82 -16.60 -22.60 12.82
N LYS A 83 -17.64 -22.18 12.08
CA LYS A 83 -18.31 -20.88 12.30
C LYS A 83 -18.79 -20.72 13.74
N VAL A 84 -19.21 -21.80 14.39
CA VAL A 84 -19.69 -21.75 15.78
C VAL A 84 -18.56 -21.45 16.74
N ALA A 85 -17.40 -22.10 16.58
CA ALA A 85 -16.24 -21.87 17.44
C ALA A 85 -15.74 -20.43 17.35
N GLU A 86 -15.72 -19.85 16.15
CA GLU A 86 -15.24 -18.48 15.97
C GLU A 86 -16.25 -17.41 16.37
N VAL A 87 -17.53 -17.60 16.08
CA VAL A 87 -18.60 -16.71 16.58
C VAL A 87 -18.59 -16.69 18.11
N THR A 88 -18.42 -17.85 18.75
CA THR A 88 -18.34 -17.95 20.21
C THR A 88 -17.08 -17.24 20.74
N LYS A 89 -15.94 -17.46 20.10
CA LYS A 89 -14.67 -16.77 20.43
C LYS A 89 -14.81 -15.26 20.27
N PHE A 90 -15.41 -14.79 19.18
CA PHE A 90 -15.63 -13.35 18.90
C PHE A 90 -16.59 -12.72 19.91
N LEU A 91 -17.71 -13.37 20.23
CA LEU A 91 -18.71 -12.85 21.16
C LEU A 91 -18.21 -12.69 22.59
N PHE A 92 -17.33 -13.59 23.05
CA PHE A 92 -16.89 -13.57 24.45
C PHE A 92 -15.53 -12.91 24.67
N LYS A 93 -14.68 -12.81 23.64
CA LYS A 93 -13.32 -12.27 23.79
C LYS A 93 -13.22 -10.76 23.63
N ASN A 94 -14.16 -10.14 22.90
CA ASN A 94 -14.10 -8.73 22.51
C ASN A 94 -15.37 -7.92 22.83
N LEU A 95 -16.05 -8.22 23.94
CA LEU A 95 -17.26 -7.49 24.34
C LEU A 95 -17.06 -5.98 24.47
N SER A 96 -15.90 -5.54 24.96
CA SER A 96 -15.55 -4.12 25.06
C SER A 96 -15.36 -3.48 23.68
N VAL A 97 -14.68 -4.16 22.76
CA VAL A 97 -14.47 -3.68 21.38
C VAL A 97 -15.80 -3.64 20.63
N SER A 98 -16.64 -4.66 20.81
CA SER A 98 -17.98 -4.70 20.20
C SER A 98 -18.87 -3.58 20.73
N TRP A 99 -18.80 -3.29 22.04
CA TRP A 99 -19.53 -2.17 22.66
C TRP A 99 -19.01 -0.82 22.16
N ASP A 100 -17.70 -0.64 22.10
CA ASP A 100 -17.09 0.56 21.54
C ASP A 100 -17.45 0.76 20.06
N THR A 101 -17.51 -0.31 19.28
CA THR A 101 -17.93 -0.29 17.86
C THR A 101 -19.39 0.14 17.71
N ILE A 102 -20.29 -0.31 18.61
CA ILE A 102 -21.71 0.05 18.57
C ILE A 102 -21.93 1.49 19.03
N THR A 103 -21.19 1.95 20.04
CA THR A 103 -21.41 3.24 20.71
C THR A 103 -20.57 4.37 20.14
N LYS A 104 -19.36 4.07 19.68
CA LYS A 104 -18.45 5.02 19.05
C LYS A 104 -18.47 4.76 17.56
N LYS A 105 -19.22 5.54 16.80
CA LYS A 105 -19.13 5.53 15.34
C LYS A 105 -17.73 6.00 14.92
N GLU A 106 -16.77 5.08 14.86
CA GLU A 106 -15.43 5.41 14.36
C GLU A 106 -15.47 5.58 12.85
N ASP A 107 -14.96 6.71 12.35
CA ASP A 107 -14.87 7.07 10.93
C ASP A 107 -13.87 6.21 10.13
N SER A 108 -13.31 5.17 10.74
CA SER A 108 -12.27 4.32 10.13
C SER A 108 -12.80 3.10 9.37
N TYR A 109 -14.11 2.88 9.36
CA TYR A 109 -14.69 1.74 8.67
C TYR A 109 -14.69 1.90 7.14
N PRO A 110 -14.66 0.79 6.38
CA PRO A 110 -14.78 0.87 4.93
C PRO A 110 -16.10 1.51 4.53
N VAL A 111 -16.10 2.24 3.42
CA VAL A 111 -17.33 2.72 2.78
C VAL A 111 -18.15 1.51 2.34
N GLU A 112 -19.36 1.38 2.84
CA GLU A 112 -20.18 0.15 2.73
C GLU A 112 -20.42 -0.28 1.27
N LYS A 113 -20.61 0.68 0.37
CA LYS A 113 -20.92 0.41 -1.05
C LYS A 113 -19.71 0.03 -1.89
N THR A 114 -18.56 0.59 -1.60
CA THR A 114 -17.36 0.54 -2.45
C THR A 114 -16.20 -0.18 -1.79
N GLY A 115 -16.25 -0.32 -0.46
CA GLY A 115 -15.26 -1.02 0.35
C GLY A 115 -13.99 -0.22 0.64
N GLU A 116 -13.87 1.02 0.19
CA GLU A 116 -12.72 1.88 0.44
C GLU A 116 -12.57 2.23 1.92
N ARG A 117 -11.37 2.59 2.33
CA ARG A 117 -11.13 3.11 3.68
C ARG A 117 -11.64 4.53 3.80
N ASN A 118 -12.41 4.84 4.83
CA ASN A 118 -12.82 6.21 5.11
C ASN A 118 -11.62 7.05 5.58
N LEU A 119 -11.28 8.10 4.84
CA LEU A 119 -10.17 9.01 5.14
C LEU A 119 -10.63 10.39 5.64
N THR A 120 -11.91 10.63 5.84
CA THR A 120 -12.49 11.94 6.25
C THR A 120 -11.74 12.57 7.43
N LYS A 121 -11.44 11.80 8.46
CA LYS A 121 -10.68 12.23 9.63
C LYS A 121 -9.29 12.78 9.27
N TYR A 122 -8.60 12.16 8.33
CA TYR A 122 -7.26 12.57 7.91
C TYR A 122 -7.32 13.83 7.06
N TYR A 123 -8.34 13.96 6.19
CA TYR A 123 -8.56 15.18 5.42
C TYR A 123 -8.96 16.36 6.31
N ALA A 124 -9.82 16.16 7.31
CA ALA A 124 -10.15 17.18 8.28
C ALA A 124 -8.90 17.71 9.01
N TYR A 125 -8.07 16.79 9.49
CA TYR A 125 -6.82 17.17 10.16
C TYR A 125 -5.86 17.91 9.22
N TYR A 126 -5.71 17.44 7.98
CA TYR A 126 -4.90 18.11 6.97
C TYR A 126 -5.42 19.52 6.67
N ARG A 127 -6.72 19.67 6.38
CA ARG A 127 -7.37 20.95 6.09
C ARG A 127 -7.10 21.98 7.19
N ASP A 128 -7.25 21.56 8.43
CA ASP A 128 -7.17 22.46 9.60
C ASP A 128 -5.72 22.86 9.95
N HIS A 129 -4.71 22.15 9.43
CA HIS A 129 -3.32 22.32 9.86
C HIS A 129 -2.31 22.51 8.73
N LYS A 130 -2.66 22.27 7.45
CA LYS A 130 -1.73 22.24 6.32
C LYS A 130 -0.86 23.49 6.17
N ASP A 131 -1.39 24.65 6.54
CA ASP A 131 -0.70 25.94 6.41
C ASP A 131 0.10 26.33 7.66
N THR A 132 0.30 25.40 8.57
CA THR A 132 1.02 25.65 9.81
C THR A 132 2.41 25.02 9.79
N THR A 133 3.42 25.77 10.23
CA THR A 133 4.77 25.22 10.48
C THR A 133 4.73 24.04 11.44
N THR A 134 3.80 24.07 12.40
CA THR A 134 3.56 22.98 13.35
C THR A 134 3.16 21.68 12.67
N TYR A 135 2.37 21.73 11.59
CA TYR A 135 1.98 20.53 10.85
C TYR A 135 3.16 19.96 10.05
N TYR A 136 3.93 20.82 9.41
CA TYR A 136 5.15 20.39 8.74
C TYR A 136 6.13 19.73 9.72
N ASP A 137 6.38 20.36 10.85
CA ASP A 137 7.23 19.80 11.91
C ASP A 137 6.68 18.47 12.43
N TYR A 138 5.37 18.34 12.58
CA TYR A 138 4.72 17.08 12.95
C TYR A 138 4.98 15.99 11.89
N LEU A 139 4.78 16.31 10.61
CA LEU A 139 5.05 15.35 9.53
C LEU A 139 6.51 14.92 9.53
N MET A 140 7.44 15.85 9.69
CA MET A 140 8.87 15.54 9.76
C MET A 140 9.19 14.63 10.93
N LYS A 141 8.79 14.98 12.14
CA LYS A 141 9.03 14.19 13.36
C LYS A 141 8.34 12.83 13.34
N ALA A 142 7.12 12.74 12.82
CA ALA A 142 6.35 11.51 12.81
C ALA A 142 6.67 10.59 11.63
N GLN A 143 7.04 11.17 10.48
CA GLN A 143 7.17 10.43 9.22
C GLN A 143 8.59 10.31 8.71
N VAL A 144 9.47 11.23 9.04
CA VAL A 144 10.84 11.27 8.54
C VAL A 144 11.84 10.79 9.59
N ASP A 145 11.91 11.47 10.72
CA ASP A 145 12.94 11.23 11.73
C ASP A 145 13.06 9.77 12.21
N PRO A 146 11.97 9.04 12.44
CA PRO A 146 12.06 7.64 12.88
C PRO A 146 12.69 6.71 11.85
N TYR A 147 12.72 7.12 10.58
CA TYR A 147 13.23 6.31 9.48
C TYR A 147 14.64 6.70 9.05
N LEU A 148 15.13 7.88 9.43
CA LEU A 148 16.48 8.34 9.08
C LEU A 148 17.57 7.32 9.40
N PRO A 149 17.60 6.65 10.57
CA PRO A 149 18.61 5.63 10.85
C PRO A 149 18.59 4.45 9.87
N ARG A 150 17.44 4.15 9.25
CA ARG A 150 17.32 3.06 8.26
C ARG A 150 17.99 3.40 6.94
N LEU A 151 18.14 4.68 6.62
CA LEU A 151 18.82 5.15 5.43
C LEU A 151 20.29 4.71 5.41
N ILE A 152 20.94 4.69 6.58
CA ILE A 152 22.34 4.28 6.72
C ILE A 152 22.47 2.77 6.86
N ASN A 153 21.69 2.18 7.75
CA ASN A 153 21.87 0.79 8.17
C ASN A 153 21.16 -0.21 7.25
N GLY A 154 20.32 0.28 6.32
CA GLY A 154 19.43 -0.54 5.52
C GLY A 154 18.39 -1.29 6.37
N THR A 155 17.57 -2.08 5.73
CA THR A 155 16.77 -3.09 6.43
C THR A 155 17.57 -4.37 6.59
N LYS A 156 17.33 -5.11 7.66
CA LYS A 156 17.88 -6.46 7.81
C LYS A 156 17.47 -7.31 6.61
N ASP A 157 18.36 -8.20 6.19
CA ASP A 157 17.99 -9.19 5.19
C ASP A 157 16.74 -9.98 5.63
N LYS A 158 15.79 -10.12 4.72
CA LYS A 158 14.48 -10.74 4.93
C LYS A 158 14.24 -11.89 3.96
N THR A 159 15.27 -12.62 3.61
CA THR A 159 15.24 -13.68 2.59
C THR A 159 14.13 -14.70 2.84
N ASP A 160 13.93 -15.12 4.08
CA ASP A 160 12.88 -16.08 4.40
C ASP A 160 11.47 -15.52 4.16
N LEU A 161 11.23 -14.26 4.51
CA LEU A 161 9.96 -13.58 4.25
C LEU A 161 9.76 -13.35 2.75
N VAL A 162 10.81 -13.00 2.03
CA VAL A 162 10.77 -12.88 0.56
C VAL A 162 10.33 -14.20 -0.06
N ASN A 163 10.94 -15.31 0.32
CA ASN A 163 10.62 -16.64 -0.20
C ASN A 163 9.17 -17.03 0.11
N SER A 164 8.70 -16.77 1.33
CA SER A 164 7.32 -17.02 1.72
C SER A 164 6.34 -16.21 0.88
N ASN A 165 6.56 -14.90 0.76
CA ASN A 165 5.70 -13.99 -0.01
C ASN A 165 5.63 -14.39 -1.49
N ILE A 166 6.77 -14.71 -2.08
CA ILE A 166 6.84 -15.18 -3.48
C ILE A 166 6.10 -16.51 -3.67
N SER A 167 6.22 -17.42 -2.70
CA SER A 167 5.46 -18.69 -2.74
C SER A 167 3.94 -18.46 -2.76
N TYR A 168 3.45 -17.54 -1.96
CA TYR A 168 2.02 -17.19 -1.95
C TYR A 168 1.60 -16.46 -3.23
N LEU A 169 2.41 -15.57 -3.78
CA LEU A 169 2.11 -14.92 -5.06
C LEU A 169 1.98 -15.93 -6.21
N LYS A 170 2.88 -16.93 -6.26
CA LYS A 170 2.75 -18.06 -7.20
C LYS A 170 1.44 -18.83 -7.03
N LYS A 171 1.03 -19.06 -5.76
CA LYS A 171 -0.26 -19.72 -5.49
C LYS A 171 -1.45 -18.86 -5.92
N ILE A 172 -1.41 -17.54 -5.71
CA ILE A 172 -2.45 -16.60 -6.17
C ILE A 172 -2.54 -16.63 -7.69
N LYS A 173 -1.40 -16.47 -8.39
CA LYS A 173 -1.36 -16.52 -9.87
C LYS A 173 -1.96 -17.82 -10.40
N LYS A 174 -1.50 -18.96 -9.90
CA LYS A 174 -2.03 -20.28 -10.28
C LYS A 174 -3.53 -20.43 -10.01
N LEU A 175 -4.01 -19.89 -8.89
CA LEU A 175 -5.42 -19.92 -8.55
C LEU A 175 -6.26 -19.08 -9.51
N CYS A 176 -5.80 -17.88 -9.85
CA CYS A 176 -6.45 -17.01 -10.82
C CYS A 176 -6.49 -17.66 -12.22
N ASP A 177 -5.36 -18.18 -12.69
CA ASP A 177 -5.27 -18.85 -13.99
C ASP A 177 -6.22 -20.04 -14.10
N LYS A 178 -6.27 -20.88 -13.05
CA LYS A 178 -7.17 -22.05 -13.00
C LYS A 178 -8.65 -21.67 -13.09
N ASN A 179 -9.02 -20.47 -12.64
CA ASN A 179 -10.41 -20.01 -12.59
C ASN A 179 -10.74 -18.97 -13.68
N ASN A 180 -9.84 -18.74 -14.63
CA ASN A 180 -9.97 -17.72 -15.68
C ASN A 180 -10.21 -16.31 -15.12
N VAL A 181 -9.51 -15.96 -14.04
CA VAL A 181 -9.54 -14.65 -13.43
C VAL A 181 -8.29 -13.88 -13.85
N GLU A 182 -8.47 -12.70 -14.42
CA GLU A 182 -7.36 -11.80 -14.75
C GLU A 182 -6.73 -11.28 -13.45
N LEU A 183 -5.42 -11.49 -13.28
CA LEU A 183 -4.67 -10.97 -12.14
C LEU A 183 -3.75 -9.83 -12.60
N ASN A 184 -4.04 -8.61 -12.16
CA ASN A 184 -3.17 -7.45 -12.31
C ASN A 184 -2.56 -7.09 -10.96
N VAL A 185 -1.25 -6.90 -10.93
CA VAL A 185 -0.51 -6.58 -9.71
C VAL A 185 0.13 -5.20 -9.86
N PHE A 186 0.08 -4.40 -8.81
CA PHE A 186 0.83 -3.15 -8.75
C PHE A 186 1.42 -2.91 -7.37
N LEU A 187 2.60 -2.28 -7.36
CA LEU A 187 3.28 -1.85 -6.16
C LEU A 187 2.94 -0.40 -5.88
N GLY A 188 2.25 -0.14 -4.76
CA GLY A 188 1.81 1.20 -4.38
C GLY A 188 2.94 2.09 -3.87
N SER A 189 2.71 3.40 -3.87
CA SER A 189 3.67 4.42 -3.46
C SER A 189 3.94 4.39 -1.95
N LEU A 190 5.14 4.82 -1.59
CA LEU A 190 5.57 5.12 -0.22
C LEU A 190 6.25 6.49 -0.21
N PHE A 191 6.15 7.19 0.91
CA PHE A 191 6.96 8.37 1.16
C PHE A 191 8.45 8.04 1.12
N ILE A 192 9.27 8.93 0.61
CA ILE A 192 10.70 8.69 0.33
C ILE A 192 11.47 8.16 1.55
N GLY A 193 11.21 8.69 2.74
CA GLY A 193 11.88 8.27 3.97
C GLY A 193 11.62 6.80 4.32
N GLU A 194 10.40 6.31 4.08
CA GLU A 194 10.06 4.90 4.26
C GLU A 194 10.61 4.06 3.09
N MET A 195 10.50 4.56 1.86
CA MET A 195 10.91 3.86 0.64
C MET A 195 12.40 3.48 0.67
N VAL A 196 13.27 4.45 0.94
CA VAL A 196 14.74 4.24 0.96
C VAL A 196 15.16 3.20 2.01
N GLY A 197 14.40 3.10 3.10
CA GLY A 197 14.66 2.09 4.13
C GLY A 197 14.51 0.64 3.67
N TYR A 198 13.80 0.38 2.57
CA TYR A 198 13.64 -0.97 2.00
C TYR A 198 14.61 -1.26 0.85
N GLU A 199 15.26 -0.24 0.30
CA GLU A 199 16.17 -0.41 -0.84
C GLU A 199 17.37 -1.29 -0.49
N GLY A 200 17.52 -2.40 -1.18
CA GLY A 200 18.58 -3.38 -0.96
C GLY A 200 18.35 -4.68 -1.73
N ASN A 201 19.28 -5.63 -1.59
CA ASN A 201 19.27 -6.85 -2.39
C ASN A 201 18.01 -7.70 -2.17
N SER A 202 17.49 -7.80 -0.94
CA SER A 202 16.25 -8.54 -0.66
C SER A 202 15.06 -7.94 -1.41
N PHE A 203 14.95 -6.60 -1.44
CA PHE A 203 13.91 -5.92 -2.18
C PHE A 203 14.04 -6.11 -3.69
N TYR A 204 15.24 -5.95 -4.22
CA TYR A 204 15.47 -6.10 -5.66
C TYR A 204 15.21 -7.52 -6.15
N ASN A 205 15.64 -8.52 -5.38
CA ASN A 205 15.33 -9.92 -5.67
C ASN A 205 13.83 -10.21 -5.61
N TRP A 206 13.14 -9.68 -4.61
CA TRP A 206 11.70 -9.81 -4.47
C TRP A 206 10.96 -9.17 -5.66
N LEU A 207 11.35 -7.94 -6.04
CA LEU A 207 10.74 -7.21 -7.15
C LEU A 207 10.94 -7.95 -8.48
N THR A 208 12.16 -8.45 -8.74
CA THR A 208 12.48 -9.25 -9.92
C THR A 208 11.59 -10.50 -10.01
N GLN A 209 11.49 -11.26 -8.91
CA GLN A 209 10.65 -12.45 -8.89
C GLN A 209 9.16 -12.14 -9.07
N MET A 210 8.67 -11.02 -8.53
CA MET A 210 7.28 -10.61 -8.77
C MET A 210 7.03 -10.33 -10.25
N VAL A 211 7.94 -9.60 -10.90
CA VAL A 211 7.85 -9.31 -12.34
C VAL A 211 7.85 -10.61 -13.16
N GLU A 212 8.73 -11.56 -12.84
CA GLU A 212 8.79 -12.86 -13.52
C GLU A 212 7.49 -13.66 -13.36
N ILE A 213 6.88 -13.66 -12.18
CA ILE A 213 5.65 -14.42 -11.92
C ILE A 213 4.44 -13.80 -12.62
N THR A 214 4.37 -12.47 -12.64
CA THR A 214 3.22 -11.74 -13.16
C THR A 214 3.33 -11.43 -14.66
N GLY A 215 4.53 -11.52 -15.23
CA GLY A 215 4.85 -11.09 -16.59
C GLY A 215 5.02 -9.58 -16.73
N GLY A 216 4.76 -8.84 -15.68
CA GLY A 216 4.90 -7.39 -15.56
C GLY A 216 3.97 -6.83 -14.50
N LEU A 217 4.35 -5.67 -13.93
CA LEU A 217 3.54 -4.95 -12.94
C LEU A 217 3.84 -3.45 -12.95
N TRP A 218 2.87 -2.64 -12.54
CA TRP A 218 3.09 -1.24 -12.26
C TRP A 218 3.81 -1.06 -10.92
N CYS A 219 4.85 -0.23 -10.91
CA CYS A 219 5.61 0.12 -9.72
C CYS A 219 5.52 1.63 -9.47
N PHE A 220 4.67 2.04 -8.51
CA PHE A 220 4.53 3.43 -8.08
C PHE A 220 5.44 3.77 -6.89
N ASN A 221 6.21 2.81 -6.44
CA ASN A 221 7.26 3.00 -5.47
C ASN A 221 8.58 3.31 -6.19
N ASN A 222 8.60 4.32 -7.05
CA ASN A 222 9.76 4.78 -7.81
C ASN A 222 10.14 6.22 -7.43
N TYR A 223 11.36 6.62 -7.71
CA TYR A 223 11.87 7.96 -7.40
C TYR A 223 11.29 9.00 -8.36
N ASN A 224 10.44 9.89 -7.83
CA ASN A 224 9.79 11.00 -8.53
C ASN A 224 9.42 12.11 -7.55
N ASP A 225 9.01 13.26 -8.03
CA ASP A 225 8.74 14.43 -7.20
C ASP A 225 7.65 14.20 -6.15
N LEU A 226 6.64 13.42 -6.45
CA LEU A 226 5.51 13.20 -5.55
C LEU A 226 5.90 12.41 -4.28
N VAL A 227 6.88 11.50 -4.37
CA VAL A 227 7.32 10.71 -3.22
C VAL A 227 8.19 11.51 -2.24
N TYR A 228 8.72 12.65 -2.66
CA TYR A 228 9.46 13.58 -1.80
C TYR A 228 8.55 14.54 -1.04
N ASN A 229 7.26 14.59 -1.38
CA ASN A 229 6.32 15.49 -0.74
C ASN A 229 5.55 14.80 0.39
N PRO A 230 5.82 15.13 1.67
CA PRO A 230 5.15 14.53 2.81
C PRO A 230 3.65 14.80 2.86
N PHE A 231 3.16 15.89 2.21
CA PHE A 231 1.74 16.24 2.20
C PHE A 231 0.88 15.34 1.32
N ASN A 232 1.47 14.52 0.46
CA ASN A 232 0.75 13.51 -0.31
C ASN A 232 0.42 12.26 0.53
N TYR A 233 0.85 12.24 1.79
CA TYR A 233 0.73 11.11 2.69
C TYR A 233 0.17 11.56 4.05
N TYR A 234 -0.81 10.83 4.59
CA TYR A 234 -1.26 11.07 5.96
C TYR A 234 -0.40 10.39 7.04
N ASN A 235 0.50 9.52 6.62
CA ASN A 235 1.70 9.09 7.34
C ASN A 235 2.68 8.46 6.34
N ALA A 236 3.94 8.20 6.75
CA ALA A 236 5.02 7.72 5.87
C ALA A 236 4.68 6.47 5.02
N ARG A 237 3.65 5.72 5.40
CA ARG A 237 3.25 4.46 4.76
C ARG A 237 1.95 4.54 4.00
N HIS A 238 1.19 5.60 4.15
CA HIS A 238 -0.16 5.68 3.61
C HIS A 238 -0.38 7.01 2.90
N TYR A 239 -0.76 6.94 1.66
CA TYR A 239 -1.08 8.07 0.80
C TYR A 239 -2.58 8.41 0.84
N TYR A 240 -2.90 9.64 0.46
CA TYR A 240 -4.26 10.13 0.26
C TYR A 240 -4.89 9.58 -1.02
N TYR A 241 -6.20 9.76 -1.19
CA TYR A 241 -6.95 9.28 -2.35
C TYR A 241 -6.41 9.79 -3.67
N GLU A 242 -5.92 11.03 -3.74
CA GLU A 242 -5.41 11.65 -4.94
C GLU A 242 -4.23 10.88 -5.53
N MET A 243 -3.36 10.35 -4.67
CA MET A 243 -2.28 9.46 -5.11
C MET A 243 -2.82 8.15 -5.67
N GLY A 244 -3.85 7.59 -5.04
CA GLY A 244 -4.54 6.41 -5.52
C GLY A 244 -5.21 6.64 -6.89
N ASP A 245 -5.86 7.79 -7.04
CA ASP A 245 -6.51 8.21 -8.28
C ASP A 245 -5.50 8.42 -9.40
N LEU A 246 -4.36 9.02 -9.08
CA LEU A 246 -3.27 9.21 -10.03
C LEU A 246 -2.67 7.87 -10.49
N MET A 247 -2.53 6.89 -9.58
CA MET A 247 -2.11 5.54 -9.96
C MET A 247 -3.08 4.90 -10.94
N ILE A 248 -4.39 5.05 -10.70
CA ILE A 248 -5.44 4.53 -11.59
C ILE A 248 -5.33 5.19 -12.97
N ASP A 249 -5.20 6.53 -13.03
CA ASP A 249 -5.07 7.25 -14.29
C ASP A 249 -3.81 6.82 -15.06
N ARG A 250 -2.67 6.66 -14.38
CA ARG A 250 -1.44 6.15 -14.99
C ARG A 250 -1.60 4.73 -15.53
N MET A 251 -2.21 3.82 -14.76
CA MET A 251 -2.48 2.44 -15.19
C MET A 251 -3.43 2.38 -16.40
N SER A 252 -4.30 3.37 -16.54
CA SER A 252 -5.23 3.48 -17.69
C SER A 252 -4.63 4.16 -18.92
N GLY A 253 -3.39 4.64 -18.85
CA GLY A 253 -2.72 5.34 -19.94
C GLY A 253 -3.14 6.81 -20.10
N LYS A 254 -3.85 7.40 -19.14
CA LYS A 254 -4.16 8.81 -19.15
C LYS A 254 -2.90 9.65 -18.93
N GLN A 255 -2.80 10.78 -19.63
CA GLN A 255 -1.80 11.81 -19.34
C GLN A 255 -2.19 12.54 -18.05
N THR A 256 -1.25 12.64 -17.13
CA THR A 256 -1.52 13.15 -15.77
C THR A 256 -0.71 14.37 -15.39
N GLY A 257 0.26 14.78 -16.23
CA GLY A 257 1.25 15.80 -15.84
C GLY A 257 2.35 15.27 -14.88
N HIS A 258 2.22 14.02 -14.44
CA HIS A 258 3.19 13.32 -13.59
C HIS A 258 3.59 11.99 -14.25
N ASP A 259 4.12 12.08 -15.47
CA ASP A 259 4.38 10.90 -16.30
C ASP A 259 5.55 10.04 -15.80
N ASP A 260 6.38 10.58 -14.92
CA ASP A 260 7.43 9.89 -14.17
C ASP A 260 6.90 9.16 -12.92
N PHE A 261 5.65 9.41 -12.51
CA PHE A 261 5.01 8.68 -11.41
C PHE A 261 4.51 7.31 -11.88
N GLY A 262 5.20 6.28 -11.43
CA GLY A 262 4.95 4.90 -11.81
C GLY A 262 5.66 4.48 -13.10
N VAL A 263 6.27 3.31 -13.04
CA VAL A 263 6.90 2.62 -14.16
C VAL A 263 6.29 1.23 -14.32
N TYR A 264 5.99 0.84 -15.56
CA TYR A 264 5.58 -0.53 -15.83
C TYR A 264 6.83 -1.42 -15.97
N LEU A 265 7.02 -2.29 -14.99
CA LEU A 265 8.16 -3.22 -14.93
C LEU A 265 7.83 -4.47 -15.73
N THR A 266 8.79 -4.91 -16.52
CA THR A 266 8.77 -6.12 -17.31
C THR A 266 10.06 -6.91 -17.13
N PRO A 267 10.13 -8.18 -17.53
CA PRO A 267 11.40 -8.93 -17.54
C PRO A 267 12.51 -8.23 -18.33
N ASP A 268 12.15 -7.44 -19.35
CA ASP A 268 13.12 -6.77 -20.21
C ASP A 268 13.74 -5.52 -19.57
N ASN A 269 13.00 -4.79 -18.69
CA ASN A 269 13.46 -3.52 -18.13
C ASN A 269 13.81 -3.58 -16.63
N ILE A 270 13.48 -4.65 -15.92
CA ILE A 270 13.67 -4.73 -14.46
C ILE A 270 15.13 -4.53 -14.03
N ALA A 271 16.08 -5.05 -14.80
CA ALA A 271 17.52 -4.91 -14.46
C ALA A 271 17.99 -3.46 -14.54
N SER A 272 17.58 -2.71 -15.58
CA SER A 272 17.91 -1.29 -15.72
C SER A 272 17.21 -0.43 -14.67
N GLU A 273 15.96 -0.75 -14.34
CA GLU A 273 15.25 -0.04 -13.27
C GLU A 273 15.93 -0.25 -11.90
N ILE A 274 16.34 -1.46 -11.56
CA ILE A 274 17.11 -1.74 -10.33
C ILE A 274 18.42 -0.96 -10.30
N ALA A 275 19.13 -0.86 -11.43
CA ALA A 275 20.36 -0.06 -11.49
C ALA A 275 20.09 1.43 -11.21
N THR A 276 19.04 2.00 -11.82
CA THR A 276 18.59 3.38 -11.57
C THR A 276 18.24 3.59 -10.09
N ARG A 277 17.47 2.67 -9.50
CA ARG A 277 17.09 2.72 -8.08
C ARG A 277 18.28 2.70 -7.14
N ARG A 278 19.27 1.86 -7.42
CA ARG A 278 20.52 1.79 -6.63
C ARG A 278 21.25 3.14 -6.65
N ALA A 279 21.43 3.72 -7.83
CA ALA A 279 22.11 5.00 -7.97
C ALA A 279 21.39 6.10 -7.18
N LYS A 280 20.06 6.20 -7.31
CA LYS A 280 19.24 7.17 -6.56
C LYS A 280 19.29 6.94 -5.04
N THR A 281 19.23 5.70 -4.62
CA THR A 281 19.36 5.34 -3.20
C THR A 281 20.72 5.78 -2.64
N ASP A 282 21.79 5.56 -3.38
CA ASP A 282 23.16 5.93 -2.96
C ASP A 282 23.28 7.46 -2.90
N GLU A 283 22.73 8.22 -3.87
CA GLU A 283 22.67 9.69 -3.83
C GLU A 283 22.00 10.19 -2.54
N ILE A 284 20.85 9.62 -2.17
CA ILE A 284 20.10 10.03 -0.97
C ILE A 284 20.88 9.66 0.31
N ARG A 285 21.49 8.49 0.36
CA ARG A 285 22.31 8.07 1.50
C ARG A 285 23.51 8.96 1.70
N GLU A 286 24.19 9.35 0.62
CA GLU A 286 25.32 10.30 0.68
C GLU A 286 24.87 11.70 1.09
N TYR A 287 23.70 12.17 0.59
CA TYR A 287 23.10 13.42 1.05
C TYR A 287 22.82 13.38 2.55
N TYR A 288 22.18 12.30 3.03
CA TYR A 288 21.91 12.12 4.44
C TYR A 288 23.17 12.10 5.32
N LYS A 289 24.22 11.41 4.90
CA LYS A 289 25.51 11.41 5.63
C LYS A 289 26.09 12.82 5.78
N LYS A 290 25.88 13.69 4.79
CA LYS A 290 26.42 15.07 4.79
C LYS A 290 25.54 16.03 5.59
N THR A 291 24.24 15.86 5.60
CA THR A 291 23.26 16.87 6.07
C THR A 291 22.48 16.42 7.31
N GLY A 292 22.43 15.12 7.60
CA GLY A 292 21.58 14.55 8.65
C GLY A 292 20.10 14.51 8.32
N THR A 293 19.73 14.85 7.07
CA THR A 293 18.33 14.83 6.60
C THR A 293 18.23 14.21 5.21
N ILE A 294 17.01 13.97 4.72
CA ILE A 294 16.76 13.55 3.33
C ILE A 294 16.48 14.77 2.44
N PRO A 295 16.74 14.69 1.12
CA PRO A 295 16.51 15.81 0.20
C PRO A 295 15.01 16.00 -0.04
N LEU A 296 14.28 16.50 0.95
CA LEU A 296 12.91 16.94 0.74
C LEU A 296 12.92 18.21 -0.10
N ARG A 297 11.93 18.36 -0.96
CA ARG A 297 11.72 19.65 -1.63
C ARG A 297 11.18 20.65 -0.63
N ASP A 298 11.53 21.91 -0.83
CA ASP A 298 11.02 22.99 0.00
C ASP A 298 9.50 23.05 -0.06
N TYR A 299 8.89 23.39 1.06
CA TYR A 299 7.45 23.47 1.28
C TYR A 299 6.71 24.30 0.20
N ASP A 300 7.36 25.34 -0.32
CA ASP A 300 6.80 26.27 -1.31
C ASP A 300 6.98 25.78 -2.77
N ASP A 301 7.81 24.76 -3.00
CA ASP A 301 8.25 24.38 -4.36
C ASP A 301 7.52 23.12 -4.89
N VAL A 302 6.70 22.47 -4.07
CA VAL A 302 6.13 21.17 -4.44
C VAL A 302 4.66 21.30 -4.73
N SER A 303 4.26 20.91 -5.96
CA SER A 303 2.86 20.69 -6.26
C SER A 303 2.30 19.61 -5.37
N ASN A 304 1.57 20.02 -4.34
CA ASN A 304 0.87 19.13 -3.43
C ASN A 304 -0.46 18.73 -4.07
N ILE A 305 -0.54 17.55 -4.65
CA ILE A 305 -1.77 17.08 -5.31
C ILE A 305 -2.95 16.96 -4.34
N THR A 306 -2.69 16.91 -3.02
CA THR A 306 -3.72 16.87 -1.99
C THR A 306 -4.30 18.25 -1.67
N SER A 307 -3.56 19.36 -1.95
CA SER A 307 -4.03 20.72 -1.62
C SER A 307 -5.26 21.16 -2.40
N ASP A 308 -5.41 20.68 -3.62
CA ASP A 308 -6.52 21.00 -4.53
C ASP A 308 -7.62 19.92 -4.49
N SER A 309 -7.60 19.09 -3.48
CA SER A 309 -8.49 17.95 -3.36
C SER A 309 -9.94 18.34 -3.18
N ARG A 310 -10.81 17.72 -3.98
CA ARG A 310 -12.27 17.76 -3.76
C ARG A 310 -12.69 17.18 -2.40
N TYR A 311 -11.86 16.34 -1.80
CA TYR A 311 -12.12 15.69 -0.50
C TYR A 311 -11.83 16.60 0.70
N LEU A 312 -11.15 17.73 0.49
CA LEU A 312 -10.93 18.73 1.55
C LEU A 312 -12.17 19.56 1.86
N ASN A 313 -13.13 19.61 0.96
CA ASN A 313 -14.32 20.46 1.04
C ASN A 313 -15.56 19.69 1.53
N ASN A 314 -15.43 18.42 1.82
CA ASN A 314 -16.46 17.55 2.39
C ASN A 314 -16.13 17.27 3.86
#